data_800a97f56ecae6636cea21dfa609869a
#
_entry.id   800a97f56ecae6636cea21dfa609869a
#
_cell.length_a   1.000
_cell.length_b   1.000
_cell.length_c   1.000
_cell.angle_alpha   90.00
_cell.angle_beta   90.00
_cell.angle_gamma   90.00
#
_symmetry.space_group_name_H-M   'P 1'
#
loop_
_entity.id
_entity.type
_entity.pdbx_description
1 polymer ?
#
loop_
_entity_poly.entity_id
_entity_poly.type
_entity_poly.pdbx_seq_one_letter_code
_entity_poly.pdbx_strand_id
1 'polypeptide(L)'
;MKTIFRKTEKSDTESLKKLWLSCFDEDVTAVNLIFDSDLFDGCCAVVDDRIVSALYLVKGMLNGEKSHYLCGASTDKSFRDNGIMSRLIDFALDDAKNNGDVYSLLFPANDGLYGFYTKLGYALNCTVKSREISRQTLESFAEKGLNIGCSKENSFIYGENFFEFAKSYYEIYGSKVINKNDCFAVFDENENIADVFYSAYKNINELSALLLENTKSERFVFTGKSDNALFENCQSQKCGMIKSLDKNHKIPDDVYIGITLS
;
A
#
# COMPACT_ATOMS: atom_id res chain seq x y z
N MET A 1 28.93 -12.82 14.02
CA MET A 1 28.03 -13.52 13.08
C MET A 1 28.11 -12.79 11.74
N LYS A 2 28.45 -13.46 10.65
CA LYS A 2 28.55 -12.83 9.31
C LYS A 2 27.14 -12.80 8.71
N THR A 3 26.62 -11.60 8.43
CA THR A 3 25.32 -11.42 7.75
C THR A 3 25.60 -11.06 6.29
N ILE A 4 24.93 -11.73 5.35
CA ILE A 4 24.97 -11.46 3.92
C ILE A 4 23.65 -10.86 3.53
N PHE A 5 23.65 -9.69 2.85
CA PHE A 5 22.47 -9.06 2.26
C PHE A 5 22.50 -9.29 0.75
N ARG A 6 21.40 -9.75 0.18
CA ARG A 6 21.26 -10.01 -1.25
C ARG A 6 19.82 -9.91 -1.72
N LYS A 7 19.61 -9.87 -3.02
CA LYS A 7 18.29 -10.09 -3.61
C LYS A 7 17.81 -11.52 -3.36
N THR A 8 16.50 -11.69 -3.31
CA THR A 8 15.90 -13.02 -3.22
C THR A 8 15.99 -13.75 -4.56
N GLU A 9 16.02 -15.06 -4.51
CA GLU A 9 16.04 -15.97 -5.65
C GLU A 9 14.82 -16.91 -5.61
N LYS A 10 14.45 -17.51 -6.73
CA LYS A 10 13.32 -18.48 -6.77
C LYS A 10 13.54 -19.67 -5.82
N SER A 11 14.79 -20.10 -5.60
CA SER A 11 15.14 -21.13 -4.64
C SER A 11 14.84 -20.76 -3.18
N ASP A 12 14.67 -19.49 -2.87
CA ASP A 12 14.39 -18.99 -1.52
C ASP A 12 12.90 -19.06 -1.14
N THR A 13 12.00 -19.24 -2.11
CA THR A 13 10.55 -19.06 -1.97
C THR A 13 9.99 -19.76 -0.74
N GLU A 14 10.30 -21.03 -0.52
CA GLU A 14 9.77 -21.78 0.62
C GLU A 14 10.25 -21.25 1.99
N SER A 15 11.51 -20.80 2.05
CA SER A 15 12.08 -20.20 3.26
C SER A 15 11.49 -18.83 3.54
N LEU A 16 11.23 -18.04 2.49
CA LEU A 16 10.61 -16.73 2.57
C LEU A 16 9.15 -16.82 2.97
N LYS A 17 8.36 -17.75 2.41
CA LYS A 17 6.98 -18.03 2.82
C LYS A 17 6.90 -18.40 4.31
N LYS A 18 7.78 -19.26 4.78
CA LYS A 18 7.87 -19.63 6.21
C LYS A 18 8.19 -18.43 7.10
N LEU A 19 9.15 -17.61 6.69
CA LEU A 19 9.53 -16.40 7.43
C LEU A 19 8.32 -15.42 7.48
N TRP A 20 7.65 -15.19 6.36
CA TRP A 20 6.47 -14.34 6.27
C TRP A 20 5.39 -14.80 7.25
N LEU A 21 4.95 -16.06 7.15
CA LEU A 21 3.93 -16.64 8.03
C LEU A 21 4.33 -16.69 9.52
N SER A 22 5.63 -16.67 9.83
CA SER A 22 6.10 -16.57 11.22
C SER A 22 6.02 -15.16 11.80
N CYS A 23 5.89 -14.15 10.94
CA CYS A 23 5.90 -12.72 11.31
C CYS A 23 4.55 -12.05 11.18
N PHE A 24 3.72 -12.50 10.26
CA PHE A 24 2.42 -11.93 9.93
C PHE A 24 1.31 -12.97 10.09
N ASP A 25 0.17 -12.53 10.61
CA ASP A 25 -1.05 -13.35 10.68
C ASP A 25 -1.78 -13.25 9.34
N GLU A 26 -1.24 -13.94 8.33
CA GLU A 26 -1.68 -13.85 6.94
C GLU A 26 -2.22 -15.19 6.46
N ASP A 27 -3.25 -15.17 5.58
CA ASP A 27 -3.75 -16.38 4.96
C ASP A 27 -2.70 -17.00 4.01
N VAL A 28 -2.57 -18.33 4.06
CA VAL A 28 -1.60 -19.06 3.21
C VAL A 28 -1.89 -18.84 1.72
N THR A 29 -3.16 -18.66 1.33
CA THR A 29 -3.55 -18.41 -0.06
C THR A 29 -3.06 -17.03 -0.50
N ALA A 30 -3.18 -16.02 0.37
CA ALA A 30 -2.66 -14.68 0.12
C ALA A 30 -1.13 -14.67 0.01
N VAL A 31 -0.45 -15.40 0.90
CA VAL A 31 1.01 -15.56 0.84
C VAL A 31 1.42 -16.24 -0.47
N ASN A 32 0.73 -17.29 -0.90
CA ASN A 32 1.01 -17.91 -2.19
C ASN A 32 0.80 -16.93 -3.34
N LEU A 33 -0.28 -16.17 -3.36
CA LEU A 33 -0.54 -15.15 -4.38
C LEU A 33 0.59 -14.10 -4.45
N ILE A 34 1.10 -13.63 -3.30
CA ILE A 34 2.24 -12.71 -3.23
C ILE A 34 3.48 -13.32 -3.89
N PHE A 35 3.86 -14.54 -3.52
CA PHE A 35 5.09 -15.18 -3.99
C PHE A 35 5.00 -15.75 -5.40
N ASP A 36 3.81 -16.01 -5.92
CA ASP A 36 3.58 -16.41 -7.30
C ASP A 36 3.50 -15.21 -8.27
N SER A 37 3.46 -13.99 -7.71
CA SER A 37 3.43 -12.73 -8.46
C SER A 37 4.83 -12.19 -8.73
N ASP A 38 5.06 -11.65 -9.91
CA ASP A 38 6.31 -10.95 -10.27
C ASP A 38 6.33 -9.47 -9.81
N LEU A 39 5.38 -9.06 -8.94
CA LEU A 39 5.25 -7.66 -8.49
C LEU A 39 6.18 -7.28 -7.35
N PHE A 40 6.73 -8.25 -6.63
CA PHE A 40 7.46 -8.07 -5.38
C PHE A 40 8.96 -8.33 -5.56
N ASP A 41 9.74 -7.27 -5.70
CA ASP A 41 11.21 -7.37 -5.75
C ASP A 41 11.75 -7.58 -4.32
N GLY A 42 12.14 -8.80 -3.99
CA GLY A 42 12.58 -9.17 -2.64
C GLY A 42 14.06 -8.94 -2.38
N CYS A 43 14.37 -8.55 -1.13
CA CYS A 43 15.73 -8.57 -0.56
C CYS A 43 15.72 -9.37 0.74
N CYS A 44 16.81 -10.07 1.04
CA CYS A 44 16.94 -10.87 2.25
C CYS A 44 18.29 -10.73 2.94
N ALA A 45 18.30 -11.03 4.24
CA ALA A 45 19.49 -11.20 5.04
C ALA A 45 19.69 -12.66 5.39
N VAL A 46 20.88 -13.18 5.12
CA VAL A 46 21.27 -14.58 5.35
C VAL A 46 22.34 -14.64 6.44
N VAL A 47 22.13 -15.51 7.41
CA VAL A 47 23.07 -15.80 8.50
C VAL A 47 23.19 -17.31 8.60
N ASP A 48 24.44 -17.82 8.54
CA ASP A 48 24.73 -19.25 8.61
C ASP A 48 23.84 -20.08 7.66
N ASP A 49 23.78 -19.66 6.38
CA ASP A 49 22.98 -20.22 5.29
C ASP A 49 21.45 -20.21 5.49
N ARG A 50 20.96 -19.50 6.51
CA ARG A 50 19.54 -19.35 6.81
C ARG A 50 19.06 -17.92 6.51
N ILE A 51 17.95 -17.77 5.80
CA ILE A 51 17.27 -16.49 5.66
C ILE A 51 16.62 -16.12 6.99
N VAL A 52 17.03 -14.98 7.55
CA VAL A 52 16.57 -14.51 8.86
C VAL A 52 15.79 -13.19 8.81
N SER A 53 15.85 -12.49 7.69
CA SER A 53 15.10 -11.26 7.48
C SER A 53 14.83 -11.07 6.00
N ALA A 54 13.68 -10.48 5.66
CA ALA A 54 13.30 -10.16 4.29
C ALA A 54 12.43 -8.90 4.23
N LEU A 55 12.43 -8.25 3.08
CA LEU A 55 11.51 -7.16 2.71
C LEU A 55 11.28 -7.18 1.20
N TYR A 56 10.23 -6.46 0.76
CA TYR A 56 9.84 -6.44 -0.65
C TYR A 56 9.55 -5.01 -1.10
N LEU A 57 9.87 -4.73 -2.37
CA LEU A 57 9.63 -3.45 -3.04
C LEU A 57 8.63 -3.68 -4.17
N VAL A 58 7.51 -2.97 -4.14
CA VAL A 58 6.50 -2.98 -5.20
C VAL A 58 6.67 -1.71 -6.02
N LYS A 59 6.92 -1.86 -7.32
CA LYS A 59 7.21 -0.74 -8.22
C LYS A 59 6.01 0.16 -8.48
N GLY A 60 6.29 1.43 -8.65
CA GLY A 60 5.31 2.44 -9.03
C GLY A 60 5.95 3.77 -9.38
N MET A 61 5.12 4.80 -9.46
CA MET A 61 5.52 6.16 -9.81
C MET A 61 4.91 7.15 -8.81
N LEU A 62 5.66 8.18 -8.46
CA LEU A 62 5.16 9.34 -7.72
C LEU A 62 5.53 10.61 -8.49
N ASN A 63 4.54 11.39 -8.94
CA ASN A 63 4.74 12.60 -9.73
C ASN A 63 5.62 12.41 -10.99
N GLY A 64 5.53 11.25 -11.64
CA GLY A 64 6.35 10.91 -12.80
C GLY A 64 7.73 10.35 -12.47
N GLU A 65 8.13 10.34 -11.20
CA GLU A 65 9.40 9.79 -10.75
C GLU A 65 9.24 8.32 -10.35
N LYS A 66 10.20 7.49 -10.78
CA LYS A 66 10.26 6.08 -10.42
C LYS A 66 10.38 5.92 -8.90
N SER A 67 9.54 5.10 -8.34
CA SER A 67 9.40 4.96 -6.90
C SER A 67 8.94 3.54 -6.55
N HIS A 68 9.00 3.20 -5.27
CA HIS A 68 8.49 1.91 -4.80
C HIS A 68 7.75 2.02 -3.46
N TYR A 69 6.85 1.07 -3.24
CA TYR A 69 6.24 0.81 -1.95
C TYR A 69 6.97 -0.34 -1.27
N LEU A 70 7.52 -0.11 -0.07
CA LEU A 70 8.20 -1.11 0.75
C LEU A 70 7.18 -1.81 1.66
N CYS A 71 7.09 -3.12 1.57
CA CYS A 71 6.20 -3.95 2.36
C CYS A 71 6.85 -5.24 2.84
N GLY A 72 6.15 -6.02 3.66
CA GLY A 72 6.56 -7.34 4.11
C GLY A 72 7.89 -7.38 4.87
N ALA A 73 8.24 -6.29 5.58
CA ALA A 73 9.47 -6.21 6.36
C ALA A 73 9.41 -7.16 7.57
N SER A 74 10.04 -8.31 7.44
CA SER A 74 10.00 -9.42 8.39
C SER A 74 11.38 -9.81 8.91
N THR A 75 11.47 -10.13 10.21
CA THR A 75 12.70 -10.66 10.84
C THR A 75 12.33 -11.76 11.82
N ASP A 76 13.00 -12.90 11.70
CA ASP A 76 12.87 -14.01 12.65
C ASP A 76 13.07 -13.51 14.08
N LYS A 77 12.17 -13.92 14.98
CA LYS A 77 12.14 -13.45 16.39
C LYS A 77 13.48 -13.56 17.11
N SER A 78 14.25 -14.62 16.83
CA SER A 78 15.55 -14.87 17.45
C SER A 78 16.67 -13.96 16.91
N PHE A 79 16.42 -13.21 15.83
CA PHE A 79 17.38 -12.30 15.20
C PHE A 79 16.97 -10.82 15.31
N ARG A 80 15.85 -10.53 16.00
CA ARG A 80 15.42 -9.14 16.23
C ARG A 80 16.41 -8.40 17.14
N ASP A 81 16.31 -7.08 17.16
CA ASP A 81 17.11 -6.16 17.97
C ASP A 81 18.63 -6.17 17.70
N ASN A 82 19.05 -6.80 16.59
CA ASN A 82 20.45 -6.85 16.12
C ASN A 82 20.72 -5.89 14.94
N GLY A 83 19.80 -4.99 14.63
CA GLY A 83 19.92 -4.03 13.53
C GLY A 83 19.93 -4.66 12.13
N ILE A 84 19.50 -5.93 11.98
CA ILE A 84 19.53 -6.64 10.69
C ILE A 84 18.54 -5.96 9.72
N MET A 85 17.29 -5.69 10.15
CA MET A 85 16.30 -5.05 9.29
C MET A 85 16.74 -3.65 8.84
N SER A 86 17.33 -2.85 9.72
CA SER A 86 17.83 -1.51 9.34
C SER A 86 18.85 -1.59 8.21
N ARG A 87 19.84 -2.51 8.34
CA ARG A 87 20.86 -2.72 7.31
C ARG A 87 20.29 -3.34 6.03
N LEU A 88 19.26 -4.17 6.13
CA LEU A 88 18.57 -4.74 4.97
C LEU A 88 17.79 -3.67 4.21
N ILE A 89 17.13 -2.74 4.93
CA ILE A 89 16.48 -1.58 4.32
C ILE A 89 17.52 -0.71 3.61
N ASP A 90 18.64 -0.37 4.25
CA ASP A 90 19.71 0.41 3.61
C ASP A 90 20.21 -0.27 2.33
N PHE A 91 20.47 -1.59 2.37
CA PHE A 91 20.86 -2.37 1.19
C PHE A 91 19.82 -2.29 0.05
N ALA A 92 18.54 -2.49 0.37
CA ALA A 92 17.46 -2.47 -0.61
C ALA A 92 17.25 -1.07 -1.22
N LEU A 93 17.36 -0.01 -0.39
CA LEU A 93 17.22 1.37 -0.85
C LEU A 93 18.41 1.82 -1.71
N ASP A 94 19.64 1.39 -1.38
CA ASP A 94 20.82 1.66 -2.20
C ASP A 94 20.70 0.98 -3.58
N ASP A 95 20.24 -0.27 -3.63
CA ASP A 95 19.97 -0.97 -4.89
C ASP A 95 18.87 -0.26 -5.70
N ALA A 96 17.74 0.09 -5.08
CA ALA A 96 16.63 0.80 -5.72
C ALA A 96 17.08 2.15 -6.29
N LYS A 97 17.85 2.93 -5.51
CA LYS A 97 18.43 4.20 -5.96
C LYS A 97 19.33 4.03 -7.17
N ASN A 98 20.22 3.01 -7.15
CA ASN A 98 21.10 2.72 -8.28
C ASN A 98 20.33 2.31 -9.54
N ASN A 99 19.10 1.79 -9.37
CA ASN A 99 18.16 1.49 -10.45
C ASN A 99 17.27 2.66 -10.83
N GLY A 100 17.49 3.86 -10.25
CA GLY A 100 16.83 5.11 -10.61
C GLY A 100 15.57 5.42 -9.82
N ASP A 101 15.29 4.73 -8.71
CA ASP A 101 14.17 5.07 -7.84
C ASP A 101 14.47 6.37 -7.07
N VAL A 102 13.49 7.27 -7.01
CA VAL A 102 13.58 8.59 -6.36
C VAL A 102 12.95 8.57 -4.98
N TYR A 103 11.85 7.84 -4.81
CA TYR A 103 11.14 7.78 -3.54
C TYR A 103 10.89 6.34 -3.09
N SER A 104 10.98 6.15 -1.78
CA SER A 104 10.53 4.94 -1.07
C SER A 104 9.37 5.29 -0.16
N LEU A 105 8.26 4.57 -0.29
CA LEU A 105 7.05 4.76 0.50
C LEU A 105 6.79 3.50 1.32
N LEU A 106 6.16 3.64 2.48
CA LEU A 106 5.73 2.52 3.30
C LEU A 106 4.56 2.90 4.21
N PHE A 107 3.84 1.90 4.68
CA PHE A 107 2.82 2.04 5.72
C PHE A 107 3.25 1.20 6.93
N PRO A 108 3.57 1.82 8.09
CA PRO A 108 3.95 1.08 9.28
C PRO A 108 2.77 0.26 9.82
N ALA A 109 2.96 -1.02 10.08
CA ALA A 109 1.90 -1.92 10.55
C ALA A 109 1.33 -1.55 11.94
N ASN A 110 2.02 -0.72 12.71
CA ASN A 110 1.54 -0.19 13.99
C ASN A 110 2.29 1.08 14.40
N ASP A 111 1.76 1.80 15.38
CA ASP A 111 2.30 3.08 15.85
C ASP A 111 3.75 2.99 16.37
N GLY A 112 4.15 1.87 16.95
CA GLY A 112 5.51 1.68 17.45
C GLY A 112 6.58 1.71 16.35
N LEU A 113 6.22 1.41 15.11
CA LEU A 113 7.14 1.38 13.98
C LEU A 113 7.43 2.75 13.36
N TYR A 114 6.60 3.77 13.58
CA TYR A 114 6.88 5.12 13.07
C TYR A 114 8.24 5.65 13.55
N GLY A 115 8.55 5.47 14.84
CA GLY A 115 9.84 5.86 15.40
C GLY A 115 11.03 5.09 14.81
N PHE A 116 10.84 3.82 14.44
CA PHE A 116 11.85 3.02 13.77
C PHE A 116 12.16 3.57 12.37
N TYR A 117 11.15 3.80 11.55
CA TYR A 117 11.33 4.31 10.19
C TYR A 117 11.81 5.77 10.16
N THR A 118 11.41 6.60 11.13
CA THR A 118 11.94 7.97 11.27
C THR A 118 13.46 7.96 11.44
N LYS A 119 14.02 7.04 12.23
CA LYS A 119 15.48 6.88 12.40
C LYS A 119 16.18 6.47 11.10
N LEU A 120 15.46 5.85 10.18
CA LEU A 120 15.94 5.49 8.82
C LEU A 120 15.72 6.61 7.80
N GLY A 121 15.25 7.78 8.22
CA GLY A 121 15.07 8.97 7.39
C GLY A 121 13.74 9.05 6.64
N TYR A 122 12.75 8.27 7.02
CA TYR A 122 11.38 8.42 6.50
C TYR A 122 10.65 9.55 7.21
N ALA A 123 9.87 10.32 6.47
CA ALA A 123 9.05 11.43 6.95
C ALA A 123 7.55 11.07 6.92
N LEU A 124 6.80 11.65 7.86
CA LEU A 124 5.34 11.49 8.02
C LEU A 124 4.56 12.44 7.08
N ASN A 125 4.80 12.33 5.77
CA ASN A 125 4.19 13.21 4.77
C ASN A 125 3.04 12.56 3.99
N CYS A 126 2.62 11.34 4.38
CA CYS A 126 1.47 10.70 3.76
C CYS A 126 0.21 10.97 4.58
N THR A 127 -0.88 11.32 3.90
CA THR A 127 -2.15 11.68 4.53
C THR A 127 -3.34 11.10 3.79
N VAL A 128 -4.41 10.86 4.54
CA VAL A 128 -5.74 10.54 4.04
C VAL A 128 -6.79 11.36 4.75
N LYS A 129 -7.98 11.43 4.17
CA LYS A 129 -9.19 11.89 4.81
C LYS A 129 -10.29 10.84 4.67
N SER A 130 -11.21 10.84 5.62
CA SER A 130 -12.39 9.97 5.57
C SER A 130 -13.66 10.79 5.64
N ARG A 131 -14.70 10.34 4.94
CA ARG A 131 -16.03 10.96 4.94
C ARG A 131 -17.11 9.89 4.92
N GLU A 132 -18.05 10.01 5.83
CA GLU A 132 -19.29 9.24 5.79
C GLU A 132 -20.35 9.98 4.98
N ILE A 133 -21.03 9.26 4.08
CA ILE A 133 -22.18 9.76 3.33
C ILE A 133 -23.31 8.74 3.37
N SER A 134 -24.57 9.24 3.25
CA SER A 134 -25.74 8.38 3.17
C SER A 134 -25.92 7.79 1.77
N ARG A 135 -26.69 6.70 1.66
CA ARG A 135 -27.13 6.14 0.37
C ARG A 135 -27.81 7.19 -0.50
N GLN A 136 -28.68 8.01 0.06
CA GLN A 136 -29.36 9.09 -0.66
C GLN A 136 -28.37 10.10 -1.27
N THR A 137 -27.29 10.42 -0.55
CA THR A 137 -26.23 11.29 -1.08
C THR A 137 -25.49 10.60 -2.24
N LEU A 138 -25.20 9.30 -2.12
CA LEU A 138 -24.55 8.52 -3.16
C LEU A 138 -25.43 8.41 -4.42
N GLU A 139 -26.75 8.22 -4.27
CA GLU A 139 -27.73 8.24 -5.35
C GLU A 139 -27.73 9.59 -6.06
N SER A 140 -27.72 10.68 -5.29
CA SER A 140 -27.59 12.04 -5.85
C SER A 140 -26.27 12.23 -6.65
N PHE A 141 -25.16 11.61 -6.23
CA PHE A 141 -23.91 11.66 -6.99
C PHE A 141 -24.02 10.87 -8.29
N ALA A 142 -24.64 9.71 -8.29
CA ALA A 142 -24.86 8.90 -9.48
C ALA A 142 -25.68 9.65 -10.56
N GLU A 143 -26.67 10.46 -10.12
CA GLU A 143 -27.60 11.15 -11.02
C GLU A 143 -27.08 12.50 -11.55
N LYS A 144 -26.36 13.28 -10.72
CA LYS A 144 -26.12 14.72 -10.97
C LYS A 144 -24.91 15.08 -11.80
N GLY A 145 -24.12 14.14 -12.26
CA GLY A 145 -22.97 14.45 -13.11
C GLY A 145 -21.94 15.37 -12.44
N LEU A 146 -21.56 15.08 -11.19
CA LEU A 146 -20.55 15.84 -10.47
C LEU A 146 -19.15 15.56 -11.06
N ASN A 147 -18.41 16.57 -11.44
CA ASN A 147 -17.04 16.43 -11.93
C ASN A 147 -16.05 16.32 -10.75
N ILE A 148 -16.16 15.22 -10.00
CA ILE A 148 -15.25 14.88 -8.93
C ILE A 148 -14.49 13.61 -9.35
N GLY A 149 -13.18 13.73 -9.52
CA GLY A 149 -12.28 12.63 -9.87
C GLY A 149 -11.08 12.55 -8.93
N CYS A 150 -10.36 11.44 -8.99
CA CYS A 150 -9.12 11.29 -8.25
C CYS A 150 -7.96 11.99 -8.97
N SER A 151 -7.27 12.90 -8.27
CA SER A 151 -6.04 13.51 -8.76
C SER A 151 -4.88 12.49 -8.70
N LYS A 152 -4.01 12.54 -9.70
CA LYS A 152 -2.75 11.75 -9.72
C LYS A 152 -1.57 12.50 -9.10
N GLU A 153 -1.69 13.81 -8.89
CA GLU A 153 -0.65 14.62 -8.26
C GLU A 153 -0.43 14.15 -6.82
N ASN A 154 0.81 14.03 -6.39
CA ASN A 154 1.20 13.51 -5.08
C ASN A 154 0.55 12.16 -4.71
N SER A 155 0.16 11.36 -5.72
CA SER A 155 -0.35 10.01 -5.53
C SER A 155 0.66 8.99 -6.01
N PHE A 156 0.89 7.95 -5.20
CA PHE A 156 1.68 6.81 -5.64
C PHE A 156 0.84 5.94 -6.58
N ILE A 157 1.32 5.76 -7.78
CA ILE A 157 0.67 4.97 -8.83
C ILE A 157 1.44 3.67 -8.98
N TYR A 158 0.81 2.57 -8.63
CA TYR A 158 1.37 1.24 -8.80
C TYR A 158 1.59 0.89 -10.27
N GLY A 159 2.54 -0.02 -10.53
CA GLY A 159 2.82 -0.54 -11.87
C GLY A 159 1.67 -1.37 -12.45
N GLU A 160 1.88 -1.82 -13.69
CA GLU A 160 0.93 -2.68 -14.39
C GLU A 160 0.60 -3.95 -13.59
N ASN A 161 -0.60 -4.47 -13.78
CA ASN A 161 -1.13 -5.69 -13.13
C ASN A 161 -1.31 -5.63 -11.60
N PHE A 162 -0.92 -4.54 -10.93
CA PHE A 162 -1.10 -4.43 -9.48
C PHE A 162 -2.58 -4.47 -9.06
N PHE A 163 -3.47 -3.84 -9.82
CA PHE A 163 -4.89 -3.82 -9.48
C PHE A 163 -5.57 -5.18 -9.63
N GLU A 164 -5.14 -6.02 -10.60
CA GLU A 164 -5.63 -7.40 -10.72
C GLU A 164 -5.13 -8.26 -9.56
N PHE A 165 -3.86 -8.09 -9.17
CA PHE A 165 -3.32 -8.71 -7.97
C PHE A 165 -4.08 -8.26 -6.72
N ALA A 166 -4.27 -6.95 -6.53
CA ALA A 166 -4.96 -6.38 -5.38
C ALA A 166 -6.40 -6.89 -5.27
N LYS A 167 -7.12 -7.01 -6.41
CA LYS A 167 -8.45 -7.61 -6.47
C LYS A 167 -8.42 -9.02 -5.87
N SER A 168 -7.57 -9.90 -6.40
CA SER A 168 -7.46 -11.29 -5.93
C SER A 168 -7.06 -11.36 -4.45
N TYR A 169 -6.14 -10.49 -4.03
CA TYR A 169 -5.67 -10.42 -2.64
C TYR A 169 -6.80 -10.06 -1.68
N TYR A 170 -7.54 -8.98 -1.94
CA TYR A 170 -8.62 -8.53 -1.06
C TYR A 170 -9.83 -9.46 -1.06
N GLU A 171 -10.14 -10.11 -2.21
CA GLU A 171 -11.20 -11.11 -2.29
C GLU A 171 -10.92 -12.33 -1.39
N ILE A 172 -9.65 -12.70 -1.14
CA ILE A 172 -9.28 -13.76 -0.17
C ILE A 172 -9.77 -13.42 1.23
N TYR A 173 -9.75 -12.13 1.61
CA TYR A 173 -10.21 -11.65 2.93
C TYR A 173 -11.70 -11.33 2.98
N GLY A 174 -12.42 -11.56 1.89
CA GLY A 174 -13.86 -11.32 1.80
C GLY A 174 -14.26 -9.90 1.46
N SER A 175 -13.30 -9.02 1.17
CA SER A 175 -13.60 -7.68 0.67
C SER A 175 -14.27 -7.75 -0.70
N LYS A 176 -15.15 -6.80 -0.99
CA LYS A 176 -15.74 -6.62 -2.31
C LYS A 176 -14.85 -5.71 -3.15
N VAL A 177 -14.65 -6.08 -4.42
CA VAL A 177 -13.84 -5.30 -5.34
C VAL A 177 -14.64 -4.92 -6.59
N ILE A 178 -14.67 -3.64 -6.90
CA ILE A 178 -15.14 -3.09 -8.17
C ILE A 178 -13.91 -2.84 -9.04
N ASN A 179 -13.89 -3.44 -10.25
CA ASN A 179 -12.88 -3.18 -11.28
C ASN A 179 -13.60 -3.10 -12.63
N LYS A 180 -14.20 -1.94 -12.93
CA LYS A 180 -15.04 -1.74 -14.12
C LYS A 180 -15.09 -0.24 -14.50
N ASN A 181 -15.16 0.07 -15.79
CA ASN A 181 -15.38 1.42 -16.32
C ASN A 181 -14.36 2.46 -15.80
N ASP A 182 -13.07 2.13 -15.79
CA ASP A 182 -12.03 2.99 -15.20
C ASP A 182 -12.25 3.33 -13.69
N CYS A 183 -13.10 2.57 -13.02
CA CYS A 183 -13.28 2.62 -11.57
C CYS A 183 -12.66 1.37 -10.95
N PHE A 184 -11.87 1.59 -9.90
CA PHE A 184 -11.42 0.53 -9.01
C PHE A 184 -11.78 0.93 -7.58
N ALA A 185 -12.43 0.05 -6.83
CA ALA A 185 -12.70 0.27 -5.43
C ALA A 185 -12.64 -1.03 -4.65
N VAL A 186 -12.16 -0.94 -3.42
CA VAL A 186 -12.16 -2.04 -2.44
C VAL A 186 -12.96 -1.58 -1.23
N PHE A 187 -13.90 -2.40 -0.81
CA PHE A 187 -14.74 -2.08 0.34
C PHE A 187 -15.19 -3.33 1.11
N ASP A 188 -15.32 -3.14 2.40
CA ASP A 188 -15.91 -4.12 3.31
C ASP A 188 -17.33 -3.73 3.67
N GLU A 189 -18.19 -4.71 3.87
CA GLU A 189 -19.54 -4.49 4.39
C GLU A 189 -19.67 -5.03 5.80
N ASN A 190 -20.11 -4.17 6.71
CA ASN A 190 -20.46 -4.56 8.06
C ASN A 190 -21.81 -3.96 8.42
N GLU A 191 -22.79 -4.80 8.80
CA GLU A 191 -24.17 -4.42 9.08
C GLU A 191 -24.79 -3.62 7.93
N ASN A 192 -24.78 -2.30 8.02
CA ASN A 192 -25.44 -1.39 7.08
C ASN A 192 -24.47 -0.31 6.55
N ILE A 193 -23.17 -0.57 6.67
CA ILE A 193 -22.09 0.33 6.28
C ILE A 193 -21.22 -0.36 5.24
N ALA A 194 -20.92 0.33 4.13
CA ALA A 194 -19.85 -0.02 3.22
C ALA A 194 -18.64 0.88 3.51
N ASP A 195 -17.56 0.28 4.01
CA ASP A 195 -16.29 0.97 4.23
C ASP A 195 -15.42 0.88 2.97
N VAL A 196 -15.43 1.95 2.18
CA VAL A 196 -14.68 2.09 0.92
C VAL A 196 -13.29 2.63 1.27
N PHE A 197 -12.41 1.75 1.69
CA PHE A 197 -11.09 2.14 2.18
C PHE A 197 -10.07 2.44 1.06
N TYR A 198 -10.38 2.07 -0.18
CA TYR A 198 -9.65 2.52 -1.35
C TYR A 198 -10.57 2.71 -2.54
N SER A 199 -10.37 3.80 -3.28
CA SER A 199 -11.02 4.00 -4.58
C SER A 199 -10.17 4.84 -5.52
N ALA A 200 -10.18 4.46 -6.81
CA ALA A 200 -9.63 5.22 -7.91
C ALA A 200 -10.69 5.33 -9.01
N TYR A 201 -10.99 6.55 -9.45
CA TYR A 201 -12.05 6.81 -10.42
C TYR A 201 -11.81 8.12 -11.17
N LYS A 202 -12.29 8.18 -12.41
CA LYS A 202 -12.30 9.43 -13.18
C LYS A 202 -13.44 10.34 -12.77
N ASN A 203 -14.58 9.73 -12.40
CA ASN A 203 -15.79 10.45 -12.05
C ASN A 203 -16.54 9.73 -10.94
N ILE A 204 -16.89 10.46 -9.88
CA ILE A 204 -17.63 9.95 -8.73
C ILE A 204 -18.99 9.36 -9.11
N ASN A 205 -19.63 9.82 -10.18
CA ASN A 205 -20.93 9.30 -10.64
C ASN A 205 -20.86 7.82 -11.00
N GLU A 206 -19.84 7.44 -11.79
CA GLU A 206 -19.67 6.04 -12.20
C GLU A 206 -19.37 5.15 -11.00
N LEU A 207 -18.47 5.58 -10.11
CA LEU A 207 -18.19 4.85 -8.88
C LEU A 207 -19.45 4.72 -8.02
N SER A 208 -20.24 5.81 -7.87
CA SER A 208 -21.47 5.80 -7.09
C SER A 208 -22.51 4.82 -7.64
N ALA A 209 -22.72 4.82 -8.96
CA ALA A 209 -23.62 3.87 -9.62
C ALA A 209 -23.16 2.42 -9.40
N LEU A 210 -21.88 2.15 -9.56
CA LEU A 210 -21.30 0.80 -9.36
C LEU A 210 -21.41 0.35 -7.90
N LEU A 211 -21.18 1.23 -6.93
CA LEU A 211 -21.38 0.91 -5.51
C LEU A 211 -22.85 0.59 -5.22
N LEU A 212 -23.80 1.40 -5.71
CA LEU A 212 -25.23 1.16 -5.53
C LEU A 212 -25.71 -0.16 -6.14
N GLU A 213 -25.09 -0.61 -7.23
CA GLU A 213 -25.35 -1.92 -7.84
C GLU A 213 -24.81 -3.09 -7.00
N ASN A 214 -23.70 -2.89 -6.28
CA ASN A 214 -22.96 -3.96 -5.61
C ASN A 214 -23.22 -4.08 -4.10
N THR A 215 -23.92 -3.11 -3.48
CA THR A 215 -24.24 -3.16 -2.06
C THR A 215 -25.61 -2.54 -1.76
N LYS A 216 -26.26 -3.01 -0.70
CA LYS A 216 -27.48 -2.44 -0.13
C LYS A 216 -27.25 -1.58 1.10
N SER A 217 -25.99 -1.33 1.46
CA SER A 217 -25.63 -0.51 2.62
C SER A 217 -26.27 0.88 2.54
N GLU A 218 -26.73 1.40 3.67
CA GLU A 218 -27.35 2.73 3.78
C GLU A 218 -26.34 3.85 4.04
N ARG A 219 -25.14 3.49 4.51
CA ARG A 219 -24.02 4.41 4.79
C ARG A 219 -22.75 3.94 4.10
N PHE A 220 -21.95 4.91 3.66
CA PHE A 220 -20.69 4.66 2.97
C PHE A 220 -19.61 5.51 3.63
N VAL A 221 -18.54 4.87 4.10
CA VAL A 221 -17.37 5.57 4.60
C VAL A 221 -16.31 5.51 3.52
N PHE A 222 -16.00 6.65 2.93
CA PHE A 222 -14.92 6.76 1.94
C PHE A 222 -13.63 7.19 2.64
N THR A 223 -12.54 6.53 2.33
CA THR A 223 -11.18 6.96 2.68
C THR A 223 -10.40 7.22 1.41
N GLY A 224 -9.70 8.35 1.35
CA GLY A 224 -8.96 8.70 0.14
C GLY A 224 -8.08 9.93 0.29
N LYS A 225 -7.61 10.43 -0.84
CA LYS A 225 -6.66 11.53 -0.94
C LYS A 225 -7.22 12.83 -0.37
N SER A 226 -6.41 13.56 0.38
CA SER A 226 -6.80 14.74 1.15
C SER A 226 -7.28 15.93 0.29
N ASP A 227 -6.81 16.06 -0.95
CA ASP A 227 -7.17 17.15 -1.88
C ASP A 227 -8.41 16.84 -2.74
N ASN A 228 -8.99 15.63 -2.66
CA ASN A 228 -10.21 15.29 -3.38
C ASN A 228 -11.40 16.08 -2.82
N ALA A 229 -12.18 16.71 -3.69
CA ALA A 229 -13.35 17.53 -3.32
C ALA A 229 -14.41 16.75 -2.50
N LEU A 230 -14.44 15.41 -2.62
CA LEU A 230 -15.27 14.56 -1.77
C LEU A 230 -14.97 14.77 -0.27
N PHE A 231 -13.74 15.10 0.08
CA PHE A 231 -13.26 15.24 1.46
C PHE A 231 -13.13 16.69 1.91
N GLU A 232 -13.77 17.63 1.22
CA GLU A 232 -13.80 19.03 1.64
C GLU A 232 -14.30 19.16 3.09
N ASN A 233 -13.62 19.96 3.88
CA ASN A 233 -13.86 20.17 5.32
C ASN A 233 -13.68 18.94 6.24
N CYS A 234 -13.13 17.82 5.73
CA CYS A 234 -12.73 16.68 6.55
C CYS A 234 -11.34 16.89 7.15
N GLN A 235 -11.08 16.31 8.32
CA GLN A 235 -9.76 16.34 8.95
C GLN A 235 -8.81 15.37 8.27
N SER A 236 -7.57 15.81 8.01
CA SER A 236 -6.50 14.94 7.54
C SER A 236 -5.97 14.06 8.67
N GLN A 237 -5.73 12.80 8.33
CA GLN A 237 -5.07 11.83 9.20
C GLN A 237 -3.73 11.44 8.55
N LYS A 238 -2.67 11.37 9.34
CA LYS A 238 -1.38 10.89 8.86
C LYS A 238 -1.43 9.38 8.70
N CYS A 239 -1.01 8.90 7.54
CA CYS A 239 -0.91 7.49 7.25
C CYS A 239 0.31 7.23 6.37
N GLY A 240 1.12 6.27 6.75
CA GLY A 240 2.32 5.95 6.00
C GLY A 240 3.43 7.00 6.03
N MET A 241 4.52 6.65 5.44
CA MET A 241 5.75 7.43 5.46
C MET A 241 6.45 7.38 4.10
N ILE A 242 7.27 8.40 3.83
CA ILE A 242 8.03 8.54 2.58
C ILE A 242 9.45 8.97 2.86
N LYS A 243 10.39 8.49 2.05
CA LYS A 243 11.80 8.90 2.05
C LYS A 243 12.22 9.25 0.63
N SER A 244 12.92 10.39 0.46
CA SER A 244 13.63 10.66 -0.79
C SER A 244 14.98 9.93 -0.80
N LEU A 245 15.24 9.22 -1.89
CA LEU A 245 16.52 8.54 -2.14
C LEU A 245 17.52 9.43 -2.87
N ASP A 246 17.03 10.50 -3.50
CA ASP A 246 17.85 11.49 -4.17
C ASP A 246 17.72 12.86 -3.48
N LYS A 247 18.85 13.41 -3.02
CA LYS A 247 18.94 14.71 -2.34
C LYS A 247 18.43 15.89 -3.17
N ASN A 248 18.37 15.75 -4.49
CA ASN A 248 17.87 16.79 -5.40
C ASN A 248 16.33 16.82 -5.46
N HIS A 249 15.66 15.77 -4.98
CA HIS A 249 14.21 15.69 -4.97
C HIS A 249 13.66 15.92 -3.57
N LYS A 250 12.87 16.99 -3.42
CA LYS A 250 12.13 17.24 -2.18
C LYS A 250 10.98 16.27 -2.02
N ILE A 251 10.72 15.86 -0.79
CA ILE A 251 9.53 15.08 -0.47
C ILE A 251 8.30 15.97 -0.68
N PRO A 252 7.32 15.55 -1.50
CA PRO A 252 6.05 16.29 -1.64
C PRO A 252 5.26 16.30 -0.33
N ASP A 253 4.43 17.31 -0.14
CA ASP A 253 3.47 17.36 0.94
C ASP A 253 2.20 16.56 0.56
N ASP A 254 1.48 16.08 1.56
CA ASP A 254 0.19 15.38 1.41
C ASP A 254 0.22 14.23 0.40
N VAL A 255 1.25 13.38 0.47
CA VAL A 255 1.37 12.21 -0.39
C VAL A 255 0.28 11.19 -0.08
N TYR A 256 -0.33 10.64 -1.11
CA TYR A 256 -1.30 9.57 -1.02
C TYR A 256 -0.70 8.25 -1.51
N ILE A 257 -0.55 7.27 -0.62
CA ILE A 257 -0.01 5.94 -0.97
C ILE A 257 -1.07 5.11 -1.72
N GLY A 258 -2.34 5.33 -1.41
CA GLY A 258 -3.43 4.54 -1.96
C GLY A 258 -3.64 3.21 -1.25
N ILE A 259 -3.83 2.17 -2.03
CA ILE A 259 -4.05 0.82 -1.52
C ILE A 259 -2.76 0.27 -0.91
N THR A 260 -2.83 -0.32 0.25
CA THR A 260 -1.69 -0.94 0.96
C THR A 260 -1.96 -2.42 1.17
N LEU A 261 -0.92 -3.21 1.29
CA LEU A 261 -1.01 -4.63 1.65
C LEU A 261 -0.74 -4.74 3.15
N SER A 262 -1.76 -4.55 3.96
CA SER A 262 -1.66 -4.57 5.44
C SER A 262 -2.97 -5.04 6.05
#